data_1d6c8b402ca92cd85e9b4e923ea33317
#
_entry.id   1d6c8b402ca92cd85e9b4e923ea33317
#
_cell.length_a   1.000
_cell.length_b   1.000
_cell.length_c   1.000
_cell.angle_alpha   90.00
_cell.angle_beta   90.00
_cell.angle_gamma   90.00
#
_symmetry.space_group_name_H-M   'P 1'
#
loop_
_entity.id
_entity.type
_entity.pdbx_description
1 polymer ?
#
loop_
_entity_poly.entity_id
_entity_poly.type
_entity_poly.pdbx_seq_one_letter_code
_entity_poly.pdbx_strand_id
1 'polypeptide(L)'
;MPLHTKVDESAGDTELEINPVYFREKSYTIPRYQLPEHGVLARTALQVVRDELILDGNARLNLATFVTTWMEPEAELLMAECAAKNMIDKDEYPQTAELERRCVNILSNLWHVPAGSAATGCSTTGSSEACMLGVMALLWRWRASRNTAGAPADRPNLVMGANVQVC
;
A
#
# COMPACT_ATOMS: atom_id res chain seq x y z
N MET A 1 3.16 -21.27 21.58
CA MET A 1 1.69 -21.11 21.49
C MET A 1 1.35 -20.93 20.04
N PRO A 2 0.48 -21.73 19.41
CA PRO A 2 0.07 -21.45 18.04
C PRO A 2 -0.70 -20.13 18.01
N LEU A 3 -0.31 -19.23 17.12
CA LEU A 3 -0.93 -17.91 16.92
C LEU A 3 -2.36 -17.98 16.32
N HIS A 4 -2.78 -19.18 15.90
CA HIS A 4 -4.11 -19.40 15.33
C HIS A 4 -4.72 -20.65 15.96
N THR A 5 -5.77 -20.48 16.72
CA THR A 5 -6.66 -21.56 17.08
C THR A 5 -7.62 -21.78 15.91
N LYS A 6 -7.57 -22.94 15.26
CA LYS A 6 -8.58 -23.29 14.26
C LYS A 6 -9.94 -23.29 14.95
N VAL A 7 -10.89 -22.57 14.40
CA VAL A 7 -12.30 -22.69 14.82
C VAL A 7 -12.73 -24.11 14.48
N ASP A 8 -13.26 -24.82 15.47
CA ASP A 8 -13.76 -26.17 15.26
C ASP A 8 -15.08 -26.08 14.47
N GLU A 9 -15.00 -26.39 13.20
CA GLU A 9 -16.15 -26.36 12.29
C GLU A 9 -17.20 -27.43 12.61
N SER A 10 -16.89 -28.39 13.50
CA SER A 10 -17.79 -29.50 13.87
C SER A 10 -18.69 -29.20 15.06
N ALA A 11 -18.41 -28.15 15.81
CA ALA A 11 -19.16 -27.79 17.02
C ALA A 11 -20.32 -26.83 16.72
N GLY A 12 -21.42 -27.34 16.21
CA GLY A 12 -22.73 -26.67 16.31
C GLY A 12 -22.96 -25.47 15.36
N ASP A 13 -22.33 -25.45 14.22
CA ASP A 13 -22.31 -24.31 13.30
C ASP A 13 -23.61 -24.00 12.54
N THR A 14 -24.66 -24.76 12.73
CA THR A 14 -25.94 -24.49 12.05
C THR A 14 -26.54 -23.14 12.46
N GLU A 15 -26.22 -22.63 13.65
CA GLU A 15 -26.68 -21.30 14.10
C GLU A 15 -25.83 -20.12 13.55
N LEU A 16 -24.57 -20.38 13.15
CA LEU A 16 -23.68 -19.36 12.59
C LEU A 16 -23.86 -19.16 11.07
N GLU A 17 -24.55 -20.08 10.41
CA GLU A 17 -24.88 -19.98 8.98
C GLU A 17 -26.05 -19.03 8.70
N ILE A 18 -26.81 -18.65 9.69
CA ILE A 18 -27.92 -17.72 9.54
C ILE A 18 -27.35 -16.31 9.36
N ASN A 19 -27.68 -15.70 8.26
CA ASN A 19 -27.24 -14.36 7.87
C ASN A 19 -27.43 -13.35 9.03
N PRO A 20 -26.36 -12.79 9.61
CA PRO A 20 -26.42 -11.92 10.77
C PRO A 20 -27.25 -10.65 10.55
N VAL A 21 -27.49 -10.25 9.30
CA VAL A 21 -28.26 -9.06 8.94
C VAL A 21 -29.71 -9.13 9.44
N TYR A 22 -30.28 -10.31 9.56
CA TYR A 22 -31.67 -10.50 9.97
C TYR A 22 -31.87 -10.77 11.47
N PHE A 23 -30.82 -11.00 12.24
CA PHE A 23 -30.87 -11.30 13.65
C PHE A 23 -30.22 -10.19 14.49
N ARG A 24 -31.02 -9.23 14.94
CA ARG A 24 -30.58 -8.11 15.77
C ARG A 24 -29.84 -8.52 17.06
N GLU A 25 -30.14 -9.68 17.62
CA GLU A 25 -29.50 -10.15 18.85
C GLU A 25 -28.13 -10.78 18.65
N LYS A 26 -27.79 -11.18 17.42
CA LYS A 26 -26.49 -11.79 17.05
C LYS A 26 -25.74 -10.99 15.98
N SER A 27 -25.97 -9.69 15.88
CA SER A 27 -25.21 -8.87 14.93
C SER A 27 -23.76 -8.77 15.37
N TYR A 28 -22.88 -9.36 14.59
CA TYR A 28 -21.45 -9.20 14.78
C TYR A 28 -21.04 -7.79 14.34
N THR A 29 -20.47 -7.03 15.26
CA THR A 29 -19.90 -5.73 14.97
C THR A 29 -18.40 -5.87 14.83
N ILE A 30 -17.80 -5.09 13.93
CA ILE A 30 -16.35 -5.02 13.81
C ILE A 30 -15.78 -4.48 15.13
N PRO A 31 -14.84 -5.20 15.79
CA PRO A 31 -14.23 -4.74 17.02
C PRO A 31 -13.49 -3.42 16.81
N ARG A 32 -13.73 -2.43 17.68
CA ARG A 32 -13.10 -1.10 17.55
C ARG A 32 -11.90 -0.89 18.46
N TYR A 33 -11.88 -1.52 19.63
CA TYR A 33 -10.89 -1.19 20.65
C TYR A 33 -10.19 -2.40 21.28
N GLN A 34 -10.81 -3.55 21.21
CA GLN A 34 -10.31 -4.77 21.86
C GLN A 34 -10.40 -5.95 20.89
N LEU A 35 -9.48 -6.87 21.04
CA LEU A 35 -9.55 -8.14 20.33
C LEU A 35 -10.72 -8.96 20.89
N PRO A 36 -11.59 -9.56 20.08
CA PRO A 36 -12.65 -10.41 20.55
C PRO A 36 -12.11 -11.60 21.35
N GLU A 37 -12.82 -12.00 22.41
CA GLU A 37 -12.46 -13.18 23.20
C GLU A 37 -12.59 -14.48 22.39
N HIS A 38 -13.55 -14.51 21.48
CA HIS A 38 -13.85 -15.66 20.63
C HIS A 38 -13.64 -15.33 19.16
N GLY A 39 -13.10 -16.29 18.42
CA GLY A 39 -13.01 -16.19 16.97
C GLY A 39 -14.37 -16.39 16.30
N VAL A 40 -14.51 -15.88 15.09
CA VAL A 40 -15.65 -16.14 14.20
C VAL A 40 -15.17 -16.85 12.95
N LEU A 41 -16.07 -17.47 12.20
CA LEU A 41 -15.74 -18.05 10.92
C LEU A 41 -15.22 -16.98 9.95
N ALA A 42 -14.21 -17.32 9.17
CA ALA A 42 -13.60 -16.37 8.20
C ALA A 42 -14.62 -15.80 7.21
N ARG A 43 -15.59 -16.63 6.77
CA ARG A 43 -16.69 -16.15 5.89
C ARG A 43 -17.60 -15.12 6.56
N THR A 44 -17.87 -15.29 7.87
CA THR A 44 -18.67 -14.33 8.65
C THR A 44 -17.89 -13.00 8.81
N ALA A 45 -16.62 -13.08 9.18
CA ALA A 45 -15.77 -11.89 9.26
C ALA A 45 -15.69 -11.15 7.92
N LEU A 46 -15.51 -11.88 6.82
CA LEU A 46 -15.50 -11.30 5.47
C LEU A 46 -16.82 -10.58 5.16
N GLN A 47 -17.97 -11.19 5.51
CA GLN A 47 -19.28 -10.59 5.24
C GLN A 47 -19.47 -9.32 6.07
N VAL A 48 -19.16 -9.35 7.35
CA VAL A 48 -19.26 -8.18 8.25
C VAL A 48 -18.42 -7.01 7.72
N VAL A 49 -17.19 -7.28 7.28
CA VAL A 49 -16.34 -6.23 6.69
C VAL A 49 -16.92 -5.72 5.36
N ARG A 50 -17.45 -6.60 4.51
CA ARG A 50 -18.10 -6.18 3.26
C ARG A 50 -19.33 -5.30 3.49
N ASP A 51 -20.12 -5.61 4.50
CA ASP A 51 -21.32 -4.83 4.83
C ASP A 51 -20.95 -3.42 5.33
N GLU A 52 -19.87 -3.27 6.09
CA GLU A 52 -19.33 -1.96 6.47
C GLU A 52 -18.84 -1.17 5.24
N LEU A 53 -18.14 -1.83 4.33
CA LEU A 53 -17.60 -1.20 3.11
C LEU A 53 -18.67 -0.76 2.10
N ILE A 54 -19.94 -1.22 2.24
CA ILE A 54 -21.06 -0.72 1.41
C ILE A 54 -21.29 0.78 1.61
N LEU A 55 -20.90 1.33 2.76
CA LEU A 55 -21.02 2.75 3.05
C LEU A 55 -19.96 3.60 2.35
N ASP A 56 -18.91 2.99 1.79
CA ASP A 56 -17.88 3.69 1.04
C ASP A 56 -18.38 4.14 -0.33
N GLY A 57 -17.77 5.20 -0.85
CA GLY A 57 -18.02 5.66 -2.22
C GLY A 57 -17.57 4.62 -3.26
N ASN A 58 -18.28 4.54 -4.37
CA ASN A 58 -17.86 3.72 -5.48
C ASN A 58 -16.64 4.32 -6.19
N ALA A 59 -15.48 3.67 -6.10
CA ALA A 59 -14.24 4.15 -6.70
C ALA A 59 -14.35 4.37 -8.23
N ARG A 60 -15.18 3.60 -8.94
CA ARG A 60 -15.40 3.76 -10.39
C ARG A 60 -16.18 5.03 -10.75
N LEU A 61 -16.92 5.59 -9.81
CA LEU A 61 -17.68 6.82 -9.99
C LEU A 61 -16.95 8.06 -9.44
N ASN A 62 -15.80 7.85 -8.81
CA ASN A 62 -15.00 8.93 -8.26
C ASN A 62 -14.17 9.57 -9.39
N LEU A 63 -14.52 10.80 -9.74
CA LEU A 63 -13.80 11.60 -10.75
C LEU A 63 -12.75 12.52 -10.13
N ALA A 64 -12.56 12.46 -8.81
CA ALA A 64 -11.53 13.20 -8.11
C ALA A 64 -10.14 12.58 -8.30
N THR A 65 -9.13 13.29 -7.85
CA THR A 65 -7.75 12.76 -7.78
C THR A 65 -7.60 11.69 -6.69
N PHE A 66 -6.48 11.00 -6.65
CA PHE A 66 -6.14 9.95 -5.68
C PHE A 66 -6.96 8.66 -5.82
N VAL A 67 -7.46 8.39 -7.00
CA VAL A 67 -8.22 7.19 -7.32
C VAL A 67 -7.36 6.26 -8.15
N THR A 68 -7.42 4.98 -7.86
CA THR A 68 -6.87 3.95 -8.73
C THR A 68 -7.67 3.93 -10.03
N THR A 69 -6.98 4.06 -11.16
CA THR A 69 -7.57 3.96 -12.48
C THR A 69 -7.87 2.50 -12.82
N TRP A 70 -8.37 2.28 -14.04
CA TRP A 70 -8.59 0.93 -14.55
C TRP A 70 -7.32 0.08 -14.47
N MET A 71 -7.47 -1.16 -14.03
CA MET A 71 -6.45 -2.21 -14.14
C MET A 71 -7.02 -3.37 -14.94
N GLU A 72 -6.18 -4.02 -15.72
CA GLU A 72 -6.52 -5.26 -16.41
C GLU A 72 -6.75 -6.39 -15.39
N PRO A 73 -7.66 -7.33 -15.68
CA PRO A 73 -7.94 -8.47 -14.79
C PRO A 73 -6.68 -9.28 -14.44
N GLU A 74 -5.73 -9.36 -15.35
CA GLU A 74 -4.44 -10.04 -15.15
C GLU A 74 -3.59 -9.35 -14.09
N ALA A 75 -3.65 -8.03 -14.00
CA ALA A 75 -2.95 -7.28 -12.95
C ALA A 75 -3.59 -7.51 -11.57
N GLU A 76 -4.92 -7.54 -11.50
CA GLU A 76 -5.64 -7.86 -10.26
C GLU A 76 -5.34 -9.29 -9.79
N LEU A 77 -5.31 -10.25 -10.72
CA LEU A 77 -4.95 -11.65 -10.44
C LEU A 77 -3.53 -11.73 -9.90
N LEU A 78 -2.57 -11.08 -10.55
CA LEU A 78 -1.17 -11.06 -10.12
C LEU A 78 -0.99 -10.43 -8.74
N MET A 79 -1.72 -9.37 -8.43
CA MET A 79 -1.73 -8.77 -7.10
C MET A 79 -2.19 -9.77 -6.03
N ALA A 80 -3.27 -10.50 -6.30
CA ALA A 80 -3.79 -11.52 -5.39
C ALA A 80 -2.78 -12.68 -5.18
N GLU A 81 -2.15 -13.17 -6.24
CA GLU A 81 -1.13 -14.22 -6.18
C GLU A 81 0.13 -13.79 -5.42
N CYS A 82 0.45 -12.51 -5.45
CA CYS A 82 1.63 -11.94 -4.82
C CYS A 82 1.38 -11.38 -3.41
N ALA A 83 0.15 -11.41 -2.91
CA ALA A 83 -0.23 -10.81 -1.63
C ALA A 83 0.57 -11.33 -0.43
N ALA A 84 1.05 -12.58 -0.48
CA ALA A 84 1.87 -13.19 0.57
C ALA A 84 3.38 -12.92 0.45
N LYS A 85 3.83 -12.26 -0.62
CA LYS A 85 5.25 -11.98 -0.84
C LYS A 85 5.69 -10.72 -0.09
N ASN A 86 6.86 -10.80 0.55
CA ASN A 86 7.51 -9.65 1.16
C ASN A 86 8.60 -9.11 0.22
N MET A 87 8.29 -8.06 -0.54
CA MET A 87 9.22 -7.49 -1.52
C MET A 87 10.49 -6.86 -0.91
N ILE A 88 10.51 -6.61 0.39
CA ILE A 88 11.71 -6.09 1.09
C ILE A 88 12.73 -7.19 1.32
N ASP A 89 12.30 -8.44 1.44
CA ASP A 89 13.18 -9.59 1.54
C ASP A 89 13.67 -10.02 0.15
N LYS A 90 14.75 -9.39 -0.27
CA LYS A 90 15.31 -9.57 -1.61
C LYS A 90 16.03 -10.91 -1.80
N ASP A 91 16.44 -11.54 -0.70
CA ASP A 91 17.09 -12.84 -0.72
C ASP A 91 16.06 -13.94 -0.98
N GLU A 92 14.90 -13.87 -0.36
CA GLU A 92 13.80 -14.82 -0.55
C GLU A 92 13.01 -14.54 -1.84
N TYR A 93 12.84 -13.26 -2.22
CA TYR A 93 12.06 -12.83 -3.39
C TYR A 93 12.88 -12.07 -4.43
N PRO A 94 13.98 -12.66 -4.97
CA PRO A 94 14.89 -11.94 -5.89
C PRO A 94 14.24 -11.52 -7.20
N GLN A 95 13.23 -12.26 -7.70
CA GLN A 95 12.53 -11.90 -8.93
C GLN A 95 11.61 -10.71 -8.73
N THR A 96 10.99 -10.56 -7.57
CA THR A 96 10.18 -9.38 -7.21
C THR A 96 11.07 -8.15 -7.15
N ALA A 97 12.23 -8.24 -6.53
CA ALA A 97 13.23 -7.17 -6.49
C ALA A 97 13.75 -6.82 -7.89
N GLU A 98 13.95 -7.80 -8.75
CA GLU A 98 14.38 -7.59 -10.14
C GLU A 98 13.30 -6.87 -10.96
N LEU A 99 12.02 -7.20 -10.77
CA LEU A 99 10.90 -6.51 -11.42
C LEU A 99 10.84 -5.03 -11.00
N GLU A 100 10.99 -4.74 -9.71
CA GLU A 100 11.09 -3.36 -9.23
C GLU A 100 12.23 -2.62 -9.92
N ARG A 101 13.42 -3.21 -9.96
CA ARG A 101 14.59 -2.62 -10.61
C ARG A 101 14.36 -2.33 -12.10
N ARG A 102 13.67 -3.23 -12.81
CA ARG A 102 13.31 -3.00 -14.22
C ARG A 102 12.34 -1.83 -14.38
N CYS A 103 11.34 -1.72 -13.52
CA CYS A 103 10.41 -0.58 -13.53
C CYS A 103 11.17 0.74 -13.32
N VAL A 104 12.08 0.80 -12.35
CA VAL A 104 12.92 1.98 -12.09
C VAL A 104 13.77 2.32 -13.33
N ASN A 105 14.39 1.32 -13.96
CA ASN A 105 15.20 1.53 -15.17
C ASN A 105 14.37 2.07 -16.35
N ILE A 106 13.17 1.52 -16.56
CA ILE A 106 12.24 1.95 -17.62
C ILE A 106 11.85 3.42 -17.42
N LEU A 107 11.44 3.78 -16.19
CA LEU A 107 11.07 5.16 -15.86
C LEU A 107 12.28 6.12 -15.98
N SER A 108 13.44 5.71 -15.53
CA SER A 108 14.65 6.49 -15.64
C SER A 108 15.02 6.77 -17.11
N ASN A 109 14.88 5.77 -17.99
CA ASN A 109 15.07 5.93 -19.41
C ASN A 109 14.02 6.87 -20.02
N LEU A 110 12.76 6.74 -19.64
CA LEU A 110 11.68 7.63 -20.07
C LEU A 110 11.94 9.10 -19.69
N TRP A 111 12.57 9.32 -18.55
CA TRP A 111 12.93 10.66 -18.05
C TRP A 111 14.33 11.10 -18.44
N HIS A 112 14.92 10.44 -19.43
CA HIS A 112 16.20 10.84 -20.06
C HIS A 112 17.39 10.89 -19.09
N VAL A 113 17.51 9.93 -18.18
CA VAL A 113 18.70 9.79 -17.36
C VAL A 113 19.91 9.62 -18.29
N PRO A 114 21.02 10.33 -18.07
CA PRO A 114 22.20 10.26 -18.95
C PRO A 114 22.72 8.83 -19.12
N ALA A 115 23.09 8.48 -20.34
CA ALA A 115 23.63 7.16 -20.63
C ALA A 115 24.86 6.86 -19.77
N GLY A 116 24.94 5.68 -19.21
CA GLY A 116 26.01 5.25 -18.29
C GLY A 116 25.78 5.65 -16.82
N SER A 117 24.73 6.42 -16.51
CA SER A 117 24.33 6.66 -15.12
C SER A 117 23.53 5.48 -14.57
N ALA A 118 23.79 5.11 -13.32
CA ALA A 118 22.95 4.11 -12.64
C ALA A 118 21.58 4.72 -12.34
N ALA A 119 20.51 4.04 -12.74
CA ALA A 119 19.17 4.39 -12.32
C ALA A 119 19.03 4.13 -10.80
N THR A 120 18.54 5.12 -10.09
CA THR A 120 18.32 5.05 -8.65
C THR A 120 16.85 5.35 -8.35
N GLY A 121 16.19 4.47 -7.65
CA GLY A 121 14.80 4.61 -7.26
C GLY A 121 14.30 3.39 -6.51
N CYS A 122 13.10 3.49 -5.99
CA CYS A 122 12.38 2.40 -5.36
C CYS A 122 10.87 2.61 -5.53
N SER A 123 10.11 1.56 -5.34
CA SER A 123 8.67 1.66 -5.10
C SER A 123 8.38 2.27 -3.73
N THR A 124 7.21 2.85 -3.56
CA THR A 124 6.76 3.48 -2.32
C THR A 124 5.36 3.02 -1.98
N THR A 125 4.97 3.16 -0.72
CA THR A 125 3.60 2.82 -0.28
C THR A 125 2.55 3.82 -0.78
N GLY A 126 2.98 5.00 -1.22
CA GLY A 126 2.08 6.02 -1.75
C GLY A 126 2.80 7.29 -2.17
N SER A 127 2.04 8.24 -2.70
CA SER A 127 2.56 9.51 -3.25
C SER A 127 3.26 10.37 -2.20
N SER A 128 2.78 10.40 -0.96
CA SER A 128 3.41 11.18 0.11
C SER A 128 4.83 10.69 0.43
N GLU A 129 5.03 9.38 0.50
CA GLU A 129 6.37 8.80 0.66
C GLU A 129 7.25 9.11 -0.55
N ALA A 130 6.71 8.99 -1.76
CA ALA A 130 7.43 9.33 -2.99
C ALA A 130 7.89 10.79 -2.99
N CYS A 131 7.02 11.73 -2.61
CA CYS A 131 7.36 13.13 -2.48
C CYS A 131 8.44 13.38 -1.41
N MET A 132 8.30 12.75 -0.24
CA MET A 132 9.29 12.86 0.84
C MET A 132 10.66 12.36 0.40
N LEU A 133 10.74 11.19 -0.22
CA LEU A 133 12.00 10.63 -0.71
C LEU A 133 12.62 11.50 -1.82
N GLY A 134 11.80 12.01 -2.74
CA GLY A 134 12.24 12.92 -3.80
C GLY A 134 12.80 14.22 -3.25
N VAL A 135 12.13 14.87 -2.30
CA VAL A 135 12.60 16.09 -1.65
C VAL A 135 13.85 15.83 -0.80
N MET A 136 13.91 14.69 -0.13
CA MET A 136 15.10 14.30 0.62
C MET A 136 16.31 14.11 -0.31
N ALA A 137 16.15 13.45 -1.45
CA ALA A 137 17.20 13.31 -2.44
C ALA A 137 17.67 14.67 -2.99
N LEU A 138 16.73 15.59 -3.25
CA LEU A 138 17.04 16.96 -3.66
C LEU A 138 17.86 17.70 -2.59
N LEU A 139 17.48 17.60 -1.33
CA LEU A 139 18.19 18.20 -0.20
C LEU A 139 19.63 17.67 -0.09
N TRP A 140 19.82 16.36 -0.19
CA TRP A 140 21.17 15.78 -0.11
C TRP A 140 22.05 16.15 -1.29
N ARG A 141 21.49 16.20 -2.51
CA ARG A 141 22.21 16.71 -3.69
C ARG A 141 22.62 18.16 -3.52
N TRP A 142 21.73 19.00 -3.04
CA TRP A 142 22.02 20.41 -2.75
C TRP A 142 23.13 20.53 -1.70
N ARG A 143 23.05 19.80 -0.58
CA ARG A 143 24.09 19.79 0.45
C ARG A 143 25.45 19.36 -0.11
N ALA A 144 25.50 18.30 -0.87
CA ALA A 144 26.72 17.83 -1.50
C ALA A 144 27.34 18.90 -2.41
N SER A 145 26.54 19.56 -3.24
CA SER A 145 26.98 20.65 -4.10
C SER A 145 27.52 21.85 -3.30
N ARG A 146 26.83 22.24 -2.23
CA ARG A 146 27.28 23.33 -1.34
C ARG A 146 28.60 22.99 -0.66
N ASN A 147 28.74 21.79 -0.12
CA ASN A 147 29.96 21.33 0.52
C ASN A 147 31.15 21.32 -0.44
N THR A 148 30.95 20.85 -1.69
CA THR A 148 31.97 20.88 -2.74
C THR A 148 32.40 22.31 -3.07
N ALA A 149 31.48 23.27 -3.01
CA ALA A 149 31.75 24.69 -3.24
C ALA A 149 32.30 25.43 -1.99
N GLY A 150 32.49 24.76 -0.86
CA GLY A 150 32.93 25.38 0.40
C GLY A 150 31.90 26.37 0.98
N ALA A 151 30.64 26.23 0.63
CA ALA A 151 29.57 27.15 1.04
C ALA A 151 28.67 26.54 2.13
N PRO A 152 28.06 27.37 3.01
CA PRO A 152 27.16 26.87 4.06
C PRO A 152 26.01 26.02 3.51
N ALA A 153 25.67 24.91 4.19
CA ALA A 153 24.65 23.94 3.80
C ALA A 153 23.60 23.69 4.91
N ASP A 154 23.47 24.63 5.85
CA ASP A 154 22.63 24.54 7.06
C ASP A 154 21.24 25.16 6.85
N ARG A 155 21.04 26.01 5.85
CA ARG A 155 19.78 26.74 5.60
C ARG A 155 19.26 26.44 4.19
N PRO A 156 18.64 25.26 3.98
CA PRO A 156 17.99 24.99 2.71
C PRO A 156 16.73 25.83 2.55
N ASN A 157 16.43 26.26 1.35
CA ASN A 157 15.11 26.75 0.95
C ASN A 157 14.59 25.90 -0.19
N LEU A 158 13.28 25.70 -0.23
CA LEU A 158 12.60 25.00 -1.32
C LEU A 158 11.73 26.00 -2.07
N VAL A 159 11.95 26.11 -3.37
CA VAL A 159 11.16 26.95 -4.25
C VAL A 159 10.26 26.06 -5.11
N MET A 160 8.99 26.37 -5.16
CA MET A 160 8.00 25.63 -5.93
C MET A 160 6.98 26.56 -6.57
N GLY A 161 6.22 26.07 -7.54
CA GLY A 161 5.12 26.83 -8.14
C GLY A 161 3.97 27.02 -7.16
N ALA A 162 3.18 28.08 -7.37
CA ALA A 162 2.02 28.37 -6.52
C ALA A 162 0.89 27.33 -6.65
N ASN A 163 0.89 26.56 -7.72
CA ASN A 163 -0.09 25.52 -8.03
C ASN A 163 0.42 24.10 -7.71
N VAL A 164 1.43 23.98 -6.83
CA VAL A 164 1.91 22.66 -6.40
C VAL A 164 0.79 21.91 -5.69
N GLN A 165 0.72 20.61 -5.97
CA GLN A 165 -0.22 19.71 -5.29
C GLN A 165 0.19 19.58 -3.81
N VAL A 166 -0.79 19.70 -2.93
CA VAL A 166 -0.61 19.46 -1.49
C VAL A 166 -0.96 18.01 -1.20
N CYS A 167 0.01 17.22 -0.73
CA CYS A 167 -0.15 15.83 -0.35
C CYS A 167 -0.25 15.71 1.17
#